data_a06d0e7700bf2f44155930c92997551f
#
_entry.id   a06d0e7700bf2f44155930c92997551f
#
_cell.length_a   1.000
_cell.length_b   1.000
_cell.length_c   1.000
_cell.angle_alpha   90.00
_cell.angle_beta   90.00
_cell.angle_gamma   90.00
#
_symmetry.space_group_name_H-M   'P 1'
#
loop_
_entity.id
_entity.type
_entity.pdbx_description
1 polymer ?
#
loop_
_entity_poly.entity_id
_entity_poly.type
_entity_poly.pdbx_seq_one_letter_code
_entity_poly.pdbx_strand_id
1 'polypeptide(L)'
;MIHTQQISGKDQLDIAFEIRRQVFVVEQKVDPAEEYDEFEDSCIHLLAYSDGVPCGTARIRQTENGKKLERFAVLKEYRGQGVGAALVDGCLQKIEPGTYTYMHAQEHALEFYAKHGFQATGDRFWECDIPHFKMWKMV
;
A
#
# COMPACT_ATOMS: atom_id res chain seq x y z
N MET A 1 17.26 -6.51 9.08
CA MET A 1 17.24 -6.09 7.66
C MET A 1 15.82 -6.22 7.10
N ILE A 2 15.42 -5.21 6.34
CA ILE A 2 14.08 -5.18 5.75
C ILE A 2 14.17 -5.59 4.28
N HIS A 3 13.31 -6.51 3.86
CA HIS A 3 13.20 -6.86 2.44
C HIS A 3 11.73 -7.06 2.06
N THR A 4 11.43 -6.95 0.78
CA THR A 4 10.08 -7.15 0.26
C THR A 4 10.08 -8.32 -0.72
N GLN A 5 8.93 -8.97 -0.83
CA GLN A 5 8.76 -10.13 -1.68
C GLN A 5 7.35 -10.12 -2.25
N GLN A 6 7.24 -10.46 -3.53
CA GLN A 6 5.93 -10.64 -4.14
C GLN A 6 5.28 -11.90 -3.60
N ILE A 7 4.01 -11.79 -3.26
CA ILE A 7 3.23 -12.91 -2.74
C ILE A 7 2.94 -13.89 -3.87
N SER A 8 3.15 -15.18 -3.60
CA SER A 8 2.97 -16.22 -4.60
C SER A 8 1.95 -17.30 -4.21
N GLY A 9 1.33 -17.22 -3.06
CA GLY A 9 0.38 -18.24 -2.62
C GLY A 9 -0.57 -17.77 -1.55
N LYS A 10 -1.57 -18.61 -1.27
CA LYS A 10 -2.64 -18.29 -0.33
C LYS A 10 -2.14 -18.04 1.09
N ASP A 11 -1.16 -18.82 1.54
CA ASP A 11 -0.64 -18.66 2.91
C ASP A 11 -0.03 -17.28 3.11
N GLN A 12 0.73 -16.79 2.13
CA GLN A 12 1.31 -15.45 2.18
C GLN A 12 0.22 -14.38 2.07
N LEU A 13 -0.80 -14.62 1.25
CA LEU A 13 -1.91 -13.67 1.12
C LEU A 13 -2.69 -13.56 2.42
N ASP A 14 -2.88 -14.67 3.13
CA ASP A 14 -3.54 -14.66 4.44
C ASP A 14 -2.74 -13.83 5.46
N ILE A 15 -1.40 -13.91 5.40
CA ILE A 15 -0.53 -13.08 6.25
C ILE A 15 -0.73 -11.59 5.92
N ALA A 16 -0.78 -11.25 4.63
CA ALA A 16 -1.03 -9.87 4.21
C ALA A 16 -2.39 -9.37 4.70
N PHE A 17 -3.43 -10.21 4.59
CA PHE A 17 -4.77 -9.86 5.07
C PHE A 17 -4.78 -9.63 6.59
N GLU A 18 -4.04 -10.41 7.35
CA GLU A 18 -3.97 -10.21 8.80
C GLU A 18 -3.28 -8.89 9.14
N ILE A 19 -2.21 -8.52 8.43
CA ILE A 19 -1.56 -7.23 8.61
C ILE A 19 -2.55 -6.09 8.30
N ARG A 20 -3.28 -6.19 7.19
CA ARG A 20 -4.28 -5.19 6.81
C ARG A 20 -5.39 -5.10 7.86
N ARG A 21 -5.83 -6.22 8.40
CA ARG A 21 -6.85 -6.22 9.44
C ARG A 21 -6.36 -5.46 10.67
N GLN A 22 -5.14 -5.71 11.12
CA GLN A 22 -4.58 -5.01 12.28
C GLN A 22 -4.50 -3.49 12.05
N VAL A 23 -4.06 -3.07 10.88
CA VAL A 23 -3.87 -1.65 10.58
C VAL A 23 -5.19 -0.94 10.27
N PHE A 24 -5.97 -1.48 9.34
CA PHE A 24 -7.14 -0.77 8.85
C PHE A 24 -8.38 -1.02 9.70
N VAL A 25 -8.63 -2.26 10.07
CA VAL A 25 -9.84 -2.60 10.82
C VAL A 25 -9.66 -2.29 12.30
N VAL A 26 -8.59 -2.75 12.92
CA VAL A 26 -8.38 -2.59 14.36
C VAL A 26 -7.94 -1.17 14.72
N GLU A 27 -6.86 -0.67 14.09
CA GLU A 27 -6.36 0.67 14.42
C GLU A 27 -7.22 1.79 13.85
N GLN A 28 -7.52 1.75 12.54
CA GLN A 28 -8.19 2.85 11.85
C GLN A 28 -9.71 2.72 11.84
N LYS A 29 -10.24 1.63 12.37
CA LYS A 29 -11.68 1.41 12.49
C LYS A 29 -12.42 1.38 11.16
N VAL A 30 -11.76 0.92 10.11
CA VAL A 30 -12.38 0.71 8.80
C VAL A 30 -13.30 -0.52 8.90
N ASP A 31 -14.49 -0.44 8.31
CA ASP A 31 -15.41 -1.57 8.24
C ASP A 31 -14.74 -2.72 7.47
N PRO A 32 -14.71 -3.94 8.03
CA PRO A 32 -14.13 -5.08 7.31
C PRO A 32 -14.74 -5.29 5.92
N ALA A 33 -16.01 -4.96 5.73
CA ALA A 33 -16.67 -5.08 4.42
C ALA A 33 -16.08 -4.10 3.38
N GLU A 34 -15.49 -3.00 3.81
CA GLU A 34 -14.86 -2.03 2.92
C GLU A 34 -13.38 -2.31 2.68
N GLU A 35 -12.72 -3.03 3.60
CA GLU A 35 -11.29 -3.32 3.50
C GLU A 35 -10.98 -4.36 2.43
N TYR A 36 -11.76 -5.45 2.39
CA TYR A 36 -11.55 -6.52 1.42
C TYR A 36 -12.46 -6.29 0.23
N ASP A 37 -11.94 -6.46 -0.99
CA ASP A 37 -12.70 -6.17 -2.19
C ASP A 37 -12.53 -7.28 -3.24
N GLU A 38 -13.17 -7.08 -4.40
CA GLU A 38 -13.21 -8.04 -5.49
C GLU A 38 -11.89 -8.18 -6.25
N PHE A 39 -10.91 -7.30 -5.97
CA PHE A 39 -9.66 -7.26 -6.72
C PHE A 39 -8.54 -8.06 -6.07
N GLU A 40 -8.79 -8.73 -4.94
CA GLU A 40 -7.72 -9.39 -4.19
C GLU A 40 -6.97 -10.43 -5.02
N ASP A 41 -7.67 -11.20 -5.85
CA ASP A 41 -7.03 -12.26 -6.64
C ASP A 41 -6.33 -11.75 -7.90
N SER A 42 -6.67 -10.53 -8.35
CA SER A 42 -6.12 -9.97 -9.60
C SER A 42 -4.97 -8.99 -9.38
N CYS A 43 -4.69 -8.62 -8.12
CA CYS A 43 -3.63 -7.69 -7.79
C CYS A 43 -2.29 -8.39 -7.59
N ILE A 44 -1.21 -7.60 -7.77
CA ILE A 44 0.10 -8.00 -7.27
C ILE A 44 0.17 -7.54 -5.82
N HIS A 45 0.46 -8.48 -4.91
CA HIS A 45 0.63 -8.17 -3.49
C HIS A 45 2.08 -8.34 -3.09
N LEU A 46 2.56 -7.46 -2.21
CA LEU A 46 3.90 -7.54 -1.64
C LEU A 46 3.80 -7.73 -0.13
N LEU A 47 4.73 -8.51 0.41
CA LEU A 47 4.98 -8.57 1.85
C LEU A 47 6.33 -7.97 2.15
N ALA A 48 6.40 -7.22 3.25
CA ALA A 48 7.67 -6.75 3.80
C ALA A 48 7.99 -7.56 5.05
N TYR A 49 9.27 -7.89 5.18
CA TYR A 49 9.81 -8.65 6.30
C TYR A 49 10.88 -7.84 7.00
N SER A 50 10.89 -7.88 8.31
CA SER A 50 11.98 -7.35 9.13
C SER A 50 12.62 -8.52 9.87
N ASP A 51 13.88 -8.81 9.53
CA ASP A 51 14.61 -9.96 10.08
C ASP A 51 13.79 -11.27 10.01
N GLY A 52 13.14 -11.48 8.87
CA GLY A 52 12.36 -12.69 8.62
C GLY A 52 10.93 -12.66 9.15
N VAL A 53 10.51 -11.58 9.82
CA VAL A 53 9.17 -11.46 10.38
C VAL A 53 8.30 -10.59 9.47
N PRO A 54 7.13 -11.09 9.00
CA PRO A 54 6.24 -10.28 8.18
C PRO A 54 5.71 -9.08 8.96
N CYS A 55 5.86 -7.88 8.41
CA CYS A 55 5.50 -6.66 9.15
C CYS A 55 4.81 -5.59 8.33
N GLY A 56 4.67 -5.79 7.02
CA GLY A 56 3.99 -4.82 6.17
C GLY A 56 3.51 -5.45 4.87
N THR A 57 2.61 -4.75 4.19
CA THR A 57 2.06 -5.21 2.92
C THR A 57 1.61 -4.03 2.07
N ALA A 58 1.51 -4.26 0.76
CA ALA A 58 0.97 -3.31 -0.20
C ALA A 58 0.48 -4.09 -1.41
N ARG A 59 -0.38 -3.49 -2.21
CA ARG A 59 -0.81 -4.12 -3.46
C ARG A 59 -0.76 -3.15 -4.64
N ILE A 60 -0.60 -3.70 -5.83
CA ILE A 60 -0.61 -2.98 -7.10
C ILE A 60 -1.80 -3.48 -7.89
N ARG A 61 -2.69 -2.59 -8.28
CA ARG A 61 -3.86 -2.92 -9.09
C ARG A 61 -3.79 -2.24 -10.44
N GLN A 62 -4.02 -3.00 -11.52
CA GLN A 62 -4.14 -2.41 -12.85
C GLN A 62 -5.53 -1.81 -12.99
N THR A 63 -5.59 -0.53 -13.36
CA THR A 63 -6.84 0.16 -13.64
C THR A 63 -6.82 0.72 -15.05
N GLU A 64 -7.96 1.23 -15.53
CA GLU A 64 -8.01 1.87 -16.84
C GLU A 64 -7.15 3.12 -16.92
N ASN A 65 -6.81 3.73 -15.78
CA ASN A 65 -5.99 4.94 -15.73
C ASN A 65 -4.50 4.67 -15.59
N GLY A 66 -4.12 3.47 -15.19
CA GLY A 66 -2.72 3.11 -14.95
C GLY A 66 -2.58 2.13 -13.80
N LYS A 67 -1.42 2.18 -13.14
CA LYS A 67 -1.17 1.33 -11.97
C LYS A 67 -1.56 2.09 -10.70
N LYS A 68 -2.44 1.50 -9.91
CA LYS A 68 -2.84 2.07 -8.63
C LYS A 68 -2.17 1.32 -7.48
N LEU A 69 -1.45 2.05 -6.65
CA LEU A 69 -0.85 1.50 -5.42
C LEU A 69 -1.86 1.65 -4.29
N GLU A 70 -2.11 0.56 -3.58
CA GLU A 70 -3.16 0.51 -2.57
C GLU A 70 -2.75 -0.32 -1.36
N ARG A 71 -3.48 -0.11 -0.27
CA ARG A 71 -3.41 -0.97 0.92
C ARG A 71 -2.01 -1.05 1.53
N PHE A 72 -1.30 0.08 1.57
CA PHE A 72 -0.04 0.14 2.30
C PHE A 72 -0.32 0.04 3.80
N ALA A 73 0.24 -0.96 4.43
CA ALA A 73 0.03 -1.19 5.85
C ALA A 73 1.32 -1.67 6.48
N VAL A 74 1.71 -1.03 7.58
CA VAL A 74 2.87 -1.43 8.38
C VAL A 74 2.40 -1.64 9.82
N LEU A 75 2.73 -2.77 10.40
CA LEU A 75 2.38 -3.04 11.79
C LEU A 75 2.99 -1.99 12.71
N LYS A 76 2.25 -1.59 13.72
CA LYS A 76 2.60 -0.47 14.59
C LYS A 76 4.00 -0.59 15.17
N GLU A 77 4.39 -1.78 15.61
CA GLU A 77 5.68 -2.04 16.25
C GLU A 77 6.86 -1.88 15.29
N TYR A 78 6.61 -1.86 13.98
CA TYR A 78 7.64 -1.79 12.95
C TYR A 78 7.70 -0.45 12.23
N ARG A 79 6.89 0.53 12.65
CA ARG A 79 6.88 1.87 12.02
C ARG A 79 8.14 2.65 12.39
N GLY A 80 8.52 3.57 11.50
CA GLY A 80 9.72 4.38 11.71
C GLY A 80 11.02 3.67 11.43
N GLN A 81 10.98 2.49 10.82
CA GLN A 81 12.15 1.67 10.55
C GLN A 81 12.43 1.46 9.06
N GLY A 82 11.70 2.14 8.18
CA GLY A 82 11.90 2.05 6.74
C GLY A 82 11.07 0.99 6.04
N VAL A 83 10.12 0.35 6.71
CA VAL A 83 9.27 -0.69 6.10
C VAL A 83 8.39 -0.10 5.00
N GLY A 84 7.77 1.04 5.27
CA GLY A 84 6.94 1.72 4.26
C GLY A 84 7.71 2.10 3.03
N ALA A 85 8.92 2.65 3.20
CA ALA A 85 9.81 3.01 2.09
C ALA A 85 10.18 1.79 1.27
N ALA A 86 10.50 0.67 1.92
CA ALA A 86 10.82 -0.58 1.23
C ALA A 86 9.63 -1.08 0.41
N LEU A 87 8.41 -0.95 0.93
CA LEU A 87 7.20 -1.33 0.20
C LEU A 87 6.97 -0.46 -1.04
N VAL A 88 7.15 0.86 -0.92
CA VAL A 88 7.04 1.76 -2.07
C VAL A 88 8.06 1.38 -3.13
N ASP A 89 9.33 1.22 -2.75
CA ASP A 89 10.39 0.84 -3.68
C ASP A 89 10.11 -0.52 -4.32
N GLY A 90 9.66 -1.49 -3.54
CA GLY A 90 9.30 -2.81 -4.05
C GLY A 90 8.17 -2.75 -5.07
N CYS A 91 7.16 -1.93 -4.83
CA CYS A 91 6.08 -1.73 -5.79
C CYS A 91 6.60 -1.08 -7.08
N LEU A 92 7.40 -0.02 -6.96
CA LEU A 92 7.90 0.69 -8.14
C LEU A 92 8.80 -0.19 -9.01
N GLN A 93 9.53 -1.11 -8.41
CA GLN A 93 10.36 -2.07 -9.16
C GLN A 93 9.53 -3.06 -10.00
N LYS A 94 8.27 -3.24 -9.66
CA LYS A 94 7.35 -4.12 -10.41
C LYS A 94 6.62 -3.40 -11.53
N ILE A 95 6.84 -2.10 -11.69
CA ILE A 95 6.14 -1.26 -12.66
C ILE A 95 7.10 -0.84 -13.75
N GLU A 96 6.68 -0.97 -15.02
CA GLU A 96 7.51 -0.61 -16.15
C GLU A 96 7.76 0.89 -16.24
N PRO A 97 8.96 1.32 -16.63
CA PRO A 97 9.24 2.75 -16.85
C PRO A 97 8.25 3.36 -17.84
N GLY A 98 7.86 4.60 -17.57
CA GLY A 98 6.90 5.33 -18.40
C GLY A 98 5.44 5.09 -18.03
N THR A 99 5.18 4.36 -16.96
CA THR A 99 3.82 4.02 -16.54
C THR A 99 3.27 5.09 -15.60
N TYR A 100 2.05 5.58 -15.88
CA TYR A 100 1.31 6.43 -14.96
C TYR A 100 0.93 5.62 -13.72
N THR A 101 1.38 6.08 -12.56
CA THR A 101 1.18 5.37 -11.29
C THR A 101 0.57 6.34 -10.29
N TYR A 102 -0.47 5.92 -9.59
CA TYR A 102 -1.18 6.81 -8.69
C TYR A 102 -1.67 6.07 -7.44
N MET A 103 -2.13 6.84 -6.48
CA MET A 103 -2.70 6.30 -5.24
C MET A 103 -3.71 7.29 -4.66
N HIS A 104 -4.56 6.79 -3.80
CA HIS A 104 -5.38 7.62 -2.92
C HIS A 104 -4.71 7.62 -1.55
N ALA A 105 -3.91 8.65 -1.29
CA ALA A 105 -3.07 8.70 -0.09
C ALA A 105 -3.84 9.33 1.07
N GLN A 106 -3.77 8.71 2.24
CA GLN A 106 -4.31 9.34 3.44
C GLN A 106 -3.54 10.63 3.73
N GLU A 107 -4.24 11.65 4.18
CA GLU A 107 -3.68 13.00 4.33
C GLU A 107 -2.42 13.02 5.19
N HIS A 108 -2.37 12.24 6.27
CA HIS A 108 -1.20 12.21 7.14
C HIS A 108 0.03 11.59 6.51
N ALA A 109 -0.10 10.92 5.35
CA ALA A 109 1.01 10.26 4.66
C ALA A 109 1.51 11.03 3.44
N LEU A 110 0.99 12.23 3.16
CA LEU A 110 1.35 12.99 1.96
C LEU A 110 2.84 13.27 1.86
N GLU A 111 3.47 13.70 2.96
CA GLU A 111 4.90 14.00 2.94
C GLU A 111 5.73 12.75 2.70
N PHE A 112 5.31 11.63 3.25
CA PHE A 112 6.00 10.36 3.04
C PHE A 112 6.03 9.99 1.56
N TYR A 113 4.88 10.04 0.88
CA TYR A 113 4.84 9.69 -0.54
C TYR A 113 5.50 10.75 -1.41
N ALA A 114 5.47 12.03 -1.01
CA ALA A 114 6.16 13.08 -1.75
C ALA A 114 7.66 12.82 -1.82
N LYS A 115 8.25 12.27 -0.77
CA LYS A 115 9.67 11.91 -0.75
C LYS A 115 10.01 10.81 -1.75
N HIS A 116 9.01 10.05 -2.17
CA HIS A 116 9.17 8.99 -3.19
C HIS A 116 8.80 9.47 -4.60
N GLY A 117 8.62 10.78 -4.77
CA GLY A 117 8.39 11.38 -6.08
C GLY A 117 6.95 11.54 -6.48
N PHE A 118 6.00 11.24 -5.61
CA PHE A 118 4.58 11.43 -5.89
C PHE A 118 4.15 12.86 -5.64
N GLN A 119 3.24 13.36 -6.47
CA GLN A 119 2.68 14.70 -6.37
C GLN A 119 1.19 14.62 -6.08
N ALA A 120 0.71 15.42 -5.13
CA ALA A 120 -0.71 15.53 -4.85
C ALA A 120 -1.40 16.35 -5.93
N THR A 121 -2.63 15.98 -6.29
CA THR A 121 -3.44 16.69 -7.26
C THR A 121 -4.91 16.65 -6.86
N GLY A 122 -5.64 17.71 -7.20
CA GLY A 122 -7.06 17.78 -6.92
C GLY A 122 -7.40 18.11 -5.47
N ASP A 123 -8.68 18.02 -5.16
CA ASP A 123 -9.20 18.38 -3.86
C ASP A 123 -9.17 17.19 -2.89
N ARG A 124 -9.17 17.53 -1.59
CA ARG A 124 -9.35 16.51 -0.55
C ARG A 124 -10.66 15.78 -0.77
N PHE A 125 -10.64 14.46 -0.56
CA PHE A 125 -11.84 13.64 -0.58
C PHE A 125 -11.76 12.65 0.59
N TRP A 126 -12.87 11.95 0.86
CA TRP A 126 -12.98 11.08 2.01
C TRP A 126 -13.22 9.65 1.56
N GLU A 127 -12.44 8.72 2.11
CA GLU A 127 -12.67 7.28 1.96
C GLU A 127 -12.66 6.67 3.36
N CYS A 128 -13.69 5.85 3.69
CA CYS A 128 -13.81 5.23 5.01
C CYS A 128 -13.67 6.26 6.14
N ASP A 129 -14.25 7.46 5.95
CA ASP A 129 -14.20 8.58 6.89
C ASP A 129 -12.80 9.11 7.19
N ILE A 130 -11.84 8.83 6.32
CA ILE A 130 -10.47 9.33 6.43
C ILE A 130 -10.19 10.29 5.28
N PRO A 131 -9.58 11.47 5.53
CA PRO A 131 -9.26 12.41 4.45
C PRO A 131 -8.12 11.90 3.59
N HIS A 132 -8.28 12.03 2.28
CA HIS A 132 -7.34 11.54 1.27
C HIS A 132 -7.07 12.61 0.23
N PHE A 133 -5.94 12.43 -0.47
CA PHE A 133 -5.62 13.16 -1.71
C PHE A 133 -5.13 12.15 -2.74
N LYS A 134 -5.46 12.42 -4.00
CA LYS A 134 -4.85 11.65 -5.08
C LYS A 134 -3.41 12.11 -5.26
N MET A 135 -2.49 11.17 -5.36
CA MET A 135 -1.08 11.42 -5.68
C MET A 135 -0.69 10.60 -6.89
N TRP A 136 0.24 11.12 -7.70
CA TRP A 136 0.65 10.44 -8.92
C TRP A 136 2.12 10.65 -9.21
N LYS A 137 2.64 9.80 -10.10
CA LYS A 137 4.01 9.86 -10.56
C LYS A 137 4.12 9.08 -11.86
N MET A 138 5.00 9.52 -12.76
CA MET A 138 5.41 8.71 -13.91
C MET A 138 6.64 7.90 -13.49
N VAL A 139 6.54 6.61 -13.56
CA VAL A 139 7.64 5.71 -13.14
C VAL A 139 8.74 5.62 -14.18
#